data_51e5652bf8da2e66d9f5c5b7d53c2b03
#
_entry.id   51e5652bf8da2e66d9f5c5b7d53c2b03
#
_cell.length_a   1.000
_cell.length_b   1.000
_cell.length_c   1.000
_cell.angle_alpha   90.00
_cell.angle_beta   90.00
_cell.angle_gamma   90.00
#
_symmetry.space_group_name_H-M   'P 1'
#
loop_
_entity.id
_entity.type
_entity.pdbx_description
1 polymer ?
#
loop_
_entity_poly.entity_id
_entity_poly.type
_entity_poly.pdbx_seq_one_letter_code
_entity_poly.pdbx_strand_id
1 'polypeptide(L)'
;SELGERIKKGNVFCRTTPEQKLRLVNSLKENGEIVAMTGDGVNDAPALKSSHIGIAMGERGTDVARESAALVLLNDDFSSIVTAVRLGRRIFDNIRKAVIFIVAAHIPIAGLSLIPVMLGWPLILLPIHIVFFELMVDPVCSVAFENEPEETDVMTRPPRPTNARIFDKSILWLGVRQGLALLAWVIFIYGFSRKLGFDTEQARTLTFTAMITGDIWLILVNRSWSRSLPESLKQKNTILWSVLAITVSVLMAGIFLPPVQILFHFGQIDWPYTI
;
A
#
# COMPACT_ATOMS: atom_id res chain seq x y z
N SER A 1 29.49 -22.39 -17.38
CA SER A 1 30.33 -23.47 -16.77
C SER A 1 29.69 -24.82 -17.03
N GLU A 2 30.44 -25.93 -17.05
CA GLU A 2 29.91 -27.29 -17.19
C GLU A 2 28.87 -27.61 -16.10
N LEU A 3 29.08 -27.11 -14.89
CA LEU A 3 28.15 -27.24 -13.78
C LEU A 3 26.83 -26.52 -14.08
N GLY A 4 26.86 -25.34 -14.69
CA GLY A 4 25.67 -24.59 -15.09
C GLY A 4 24.77 -25.35 -16.08
N GLU A 5 25.36 -26.12 -17.00
CA GLU A 5 24.62 -26.96 -17.94
C GLU A 5 24.04 -28.22 -17.25
N ARG A 6 24.78 -28.78 -16.29
CA ARG A 6 24.32 -29.95 -15.53
C ARG A 6 23.13 -29.59 -14.60
N ILE A 7 23.16 -28.41 -13.98
CA ILE A 7 22.07 -27.92 -13.12
C ILE A 7 20.76 -27.76 -13.90
N LYS A 8 20.83 -27.36 -15.18
CA LYS A 8 19.63 -27.28 -16.03
C LYS A 8 18.97 -28.65 -16.32
N LYS A 9 19.76 -29.73 -16.24
CA LYS A 9 19.33 -31.11 -16.59
C LYS A 9 19.03 -31.98 -15.37
N GLY A 10 19.51 -31.64 -14.18
CA GLY A 10 19.38 -32.45 -12.98
C GLY A 10 18.99 -31.64 -11.74
N ASN A 11 18.02 -32.12 -10.99
CA ASN A 11 17.50 -31.45 -9.79
C ASN A 11 17.96 -32.11 -8.49
N VAL A 12 18.69 -33.25 -8.57
CA VAL A 12 19.14 -34.00 -7.39
C VAL A 12 20.66 -34.11 -7.38
N PHE A 13 21.26 -33.59 -6.33
CA PHE A 13 22.69 -33.62 -6.06
C PHE A 13 22.91 -34.25 -4.68
N CYS A 14 23.55 -35.40 -4.61
CA CYS A 14 23.77 -36.13 -3.36
C CYS A 14 25.26 -36.14 -2.97
N ARG A 15 25.51 -36.28 -1.65
CA ARG A 15 26.86 -36.34 -1.05
C ARG A 15 27.75 -35.15 -1.43
N THR A 16 27.12 -33.95 -1.46
CA THR A 16 27.84 -32.69 -1.77
C THR A 16 28.68 -32.22 -0.59
N THR A 17 29.91 -31.80 -0.89
CA THR A 17 30.79 -31.12 0.09
C THR A 17 30.31 -29.65 0.29
N PRO A 18 30.71 -28.95 1.38
CA PRO A 18 30.39 -27.54 1.61
C PRO A 18 30.75 -26.65 0.40
N GLU A 19 31.93 -26.87 -0.18
CA GLU A 19 32.40 -26.14 -1.38
C GLU A 19 31.50 -26.39 -2.59
N GLN A 20 31.04 -27.62 -2.76
CA GLN A 20 30.12 -27.97 -3.85
C GLN A 20 28.73 -27.32 -3.66
N LYS A 21 28.23 -27.28 -2.43
CA LYS A 21 26.99 -26.55 -2.11
C LYS A 21 27.11 -25.07 -2.47
N LEU A 22 28.19 -24.42 -2.07
CA LEU A 22 28.46 -23.02 -2.42
C LEU A 22 28.57 -22.83 -3.95
N ARG A 23 29.25 -23.73 -4.66
CA ARG A 23 29.34 -23.68 -6.13
C ARG A 23 27.99 -23.84 -6.81
N LEU A 24 27.13 -24.73 -6.30
CA LEU A 24 25.76 -24.90 -6.80
C LEU A 24 24.95 -23.61 -6.66
N VAL A 25 24.95 -23.00 -5.46
CA VAL A 25 24.28 -21.73 -5.22
C VAL A 25 24.76 -20.63 -6.18
N ASN A 26 26.08 -20.49 -6.33
CA ASN A 26 26.64 -19.47 -7.21
C ASN A 26 26.29 -19.71 -8.67
N SER A 27 26.34 -20.98 -9.12
CA SER A 27 26.03 -21.34 -10.51
C SER A 27 24.53 -21.10 -10.83
N LEU A 28 23.61 -21.35 -9.88
CA LEU A 28 22.20 -21.00 -10.03
C LEU A 28 22.02 -19.47 -10.13
N LYS A 29 22.72 -18.70 -9.31
CA LYS A 29 22.70 -17.22 -9.36
C LYS A 29 23.23 -16.69 -10.69
N GLU A 30 24.33 -17.26 -11.20
CA GLU A 30 24.90 -16.93 -12.52
C GLU A 30 23.93 -17.22 -13.68
N ASN A 31 23.07 -18.25 -13.52
CA ASN A 31 22.00 -18.55 -14.46
C ASN A 31 20.79 -17.58 -14.35
N GLY A 32 20.83 -16.61 -13.43
CA GLY A 32 19.77 -15.62 -13.22
C GLY A 32 18.65 -16.09 -12.28
N GLU A 33 18.82 -17.21 -11.58
CA GLU A 33 17.84 -17.73 -10.64
C GLU A 33 17.90 -17.00 -9.29
N ILE A 34 16.75 -16.84 -8.64
CA ILE A 34 16.67 -16.41 -7.24
C ILE A 34 16.74 -17.64 -6.35
N VAL A 35 17.83 -17.74 -5.60
CA VAL A 35 18.18 -18.94 -4.84
C VAL A 35 17.85 -18.75 -3.36
N ALA A 36 16.97 -19.59 -2.83
CA ALA A 36 16.81 -19.83 -1.40
C ALA A 36 17.59 -21.11 -1.02
N MET A 37 18.42 -21.03 0.01
CA MET A 37 19.22 -22.15 0.52
C MET A 37 18.77 -22.48 1.94
N THR A 38 18.43 -23.72 2.20
CA THR A 38 18.14 -24.21 3.55
C THR A 38 19.31 -25.05 4.06
N GLY A 39 19.65 -24.89 5.34
CA GLY A 39 20.72 -25.63 5.98
C GLY A 39 20.62 -25.60 7.52
N ASP A 40 21.25 -26.57 8.17
CA ASP A 40 21.23 -26.75 9.63
C ASP A 40 22.64 -26.79 10.25
N GLY A 41 23.68 -27.02 9.45
CA GLY A 41 25.03 -27.25 9.93
C GLY A 41 26.03 -26.13 9.62
N VAL A 42 27.16 -26.17 10.28
CA VAL A 42 28.31 -25.28 10.06
C VAL A 42 28.79 -25.36 8.59
N ASN A 43 28.67 -26.55 7.98
CA ASN A 43 29.06 -26.81 6.60
C ASN A 43 28.16 -26.10 5.59
N ASP A 44 26.97 -25.68 5.97
CA ASP A 44 26.02 -24.97 5.12
C ASP A 44 26.21 -23.45 5.15
N ALA A 45 26.88 -22.92 6.18
CA ALA A 45 27.02 -21.50 6.41
C ALA A 45 27.55 -20.70 5.19
N PRO A 46 28.59 -21.14 4.46
CA PRO A 46 29.03 -20.44 3.25
C PRO A 46 27.97 -20.37 2.16
N ALA A 47 27.21 -21.44 1.95
CA ALA A 47 26.15 -21.50 0.96
C ALA A 47 24.91 -20.69 1.39
N LEU A 48 24.54 -20.74 2.69
CA LEU A 48 23.47 -19.90 3.28
C LEU A 48 23.78 -18.42 3.09
N LYS A 49 25.01 -17.99 3.39
CA LYS A 49 25.43 -16.59 3.26
C LYS A 49 25.53 -16.13 1.81
N SER A 50 25.88 -17.02 0.90
CA SER A 50 26.01 -16.72 -0.54
C SER A 50 24.67 -16.69 -1.26
N SER A 51 23.64 -17.38 -0.77
CA SER A 51 22.32 -17.41 -1.39
C SER A 51 21.62 -16.03 -1.31
N HIS A 52 20.55 -15.83 -2.10
CA HIS A 52 19.73 -14.63 -1.97
C HIS A 52 18.95 -14.64 -0.65
N ILE A 53 18.51 -15.83 -0.23
CA ILE A 53 17.79 -16.03 1.03
C ILE A 53 18.36 -17.29 1.70
N GLY A 54 19.21 -17.11 2.72
CA GLY A 54 19.65 -18.21 3.58
C GLY A 54 18.58 -18.49 4.63
N ILE A 55 18.20 -19.76 4.79
CA ILE A 55 17.19 -20.22 5.75
C ILE A 55 17.81 -21.28 6.66
N ALA A 56 17.94 -21.00 7.95
CA ALA A 56 18.44 -21.95 8.94
C ALA A 56 17.31 -22.61 9.74
N MET A 57 17.56 -23.84 10.18
CA MET A 57 16.72 -24.51 11.15
C MET A 57 16.94 -23.91 12.53
N GLY A 58 15.85 -23.73 13.30
CA GLY A 58 15.88 -23.11 14.61
C GLY A 58 16.25 -24.10 15.71
N GLU A 59 15.57 -25.25 15.76
CA GLU A 59 15.79 -26.28 16.78
C GLU A 59 17.05 -27.13 16.47
N ARG A 60 17.16 -27.64 15.24
CA ARG A 60 18.28 -28.50 14.81
C ARG A 60 19.48 -27.73 14.30
N GLY A 61 19.30 -26.45 13.96
CA GLY A 61 20.36 -25.63 13.37
C GLY A 61 21.45 -25.27 14.39
N THR A 62 22.70 -25.26 13.92
CA THR A 62 23.83 -24.75 14.70
C THR A 62 23.78 -23.21 14.79
N ASP A 63 24.43 -22.62 15.82
CA ASP A 63 24.52 -21.16 15.96
C ASP A 63 25.13 -20.52 14.71
N VAL A 64 26.15 -21.16 14.14
CA VAL A 64 26.83 -20.67 12.93
C VAL A 64 25.87 -20.65 11.74
N ALA A 65 25.01 -21.68 11.58
CA ALA A 65 24.00 -21.69 10.52
C ALA A 65 22.96 -20.57 10.73
N ARG A 66 22.47 -20.41 11.97
CA ARG A 66 21.50 -19.35 12.33
C ARG A 66 22.05 -17.94 12.09
N GLU A 67 23.31 -17.68 12.47
CA GLU A 67 23.98 -16.39 12.26
C GLU A 67 24.26 -16.10 10.76
N SER A 68 24.43 -17.16 9.97
CA SER A 68 24.70 -17.03 8.52
C SER A 68 23.43 -16.89 7.67
N ALA A 69 22.26 -17.12 8.25
CA ALA A 69 20.98 -17.12 7.54
C ALA A 69 20.26 -15.79 7.67
N ALA A 70 19.47 -15.45 6.64
CA ALA A 70 18.57 -14.28 6.64
C ALA A 70 17.22 -14.59 7.34
N LEU A 71 16.86 -15.88 7.43
CA LEU A 71 15.62 -16.36 8.04
C LEU A 71 15.92 -17.59 8.90
N VAL A 72 15.27 -17.68 10.07
CA VAL A 72 15.36 -18.85 10.95
C VAL A 72 13.97 -19.45 11.14
N LEU A 73 13.81 -20.75 10.86
CA LEU A 73 12.58 -21.50 11.09
C LEU A 73 12.56 -22.00 12.52
N LEU A 74 11.90 -21.27 13.42
CA LEU A 74 11.94 -21.55 14.86
C LEU A 74 11.50 -22.97 15.24
N ASN A 75 10.56 -23.54 14.53
CA ASN A 75 9.99 -24.89 14.75
C ASN A 75 10.43 -25.91 13.70
N ASP A 76 11.47 -25.63 12.92
CA ASP A 76 11.98 -26.46 11.83
C ASP A 76 10.92 -26.90 10.79
N ASP A 77 9.79 -26.19 10.74
CA ASP A 77 8.70 -26.51 9.82
C ASP A 77 8.83 -25.77 8.50
N PHE A 78 9.01 -26.50 7.41
CA PHE A 78 9.07 -25.96 6.05
C PHE A 78 7.79 -25.25 5.60
N SER A 79 6.63 -25.54 6.19
CA SER A 79 5.37 -24.84 5.91
C SER A 79 5.48 -23.35 6.28
N SER A 80 6.35 -23.01 7.23
CA SER A 80 6.66 -21.63 7.60
C SER A 80 7.27 -20.83 6.46
N ILE A 81 8.00 -21.47 5.53
CA ILE A 81 8.54 -20.82 4.31
C ILE A 81 7.38 -20.38 3.40
N VAL A 82 6.39 -21.26 3.22
CA VAL A 82 5.19 -20.95 2.42
C VAL A 82 4.43 -19.77 3.03
N THR A 83 4.30 -19.77 4.35
CA THR A 83 3.67 -18.67 5.10
C THR A 83 4.45 -17.37 4.95
N ALA A 84 5.77 -17.42 5.03
CA ALA A 84 6.64 -16.25 4.83
C ALA A 84 6.53 -15.68 3.39
N VAL A 85 6.50 -16.54 2.37
CA VAL A 85 6.28 -16.13 0.98
C VAL A 85 4.91 -15.47 0.81
N ARG A 86 3.86 -16.07 1.37
CA ARG A 86 2.50 -15.53 1.35
C ARG A 86 2.44 -14.14 1.99
N LEU A 87 3.02 -14.01 3.19
CA LEU A 87 3.09 -12.73 3.90
C LEU A 87 3.88 -11.68 3.12
N GLY A 88 5.03 -12.03 2.58
CA GLY A 88 5.83 -11.11 1.77
C GLY A 88 5.10 -10.61 0.52
N ARG A 89 4.34 -11.48 -0.15
CA ARG A 89 3.49 -11.10 -1.30
C ARG A 89 2.35 -10.18 -0.88
N ARG A 90 1.67 -10.47 0.24
CA ARG A 90 0.63 -9.61 0.83
C ARG A 90 1.19 -8.22 1.16
N ILE A 91 2.32 -8.14 1.87
CA ILE A 91 2.95 -6.87 2.25
C ILE A 91 3.26 -6.05 1.00
N PHE A 92 3.84 -6.68 -0.02
CA PHE A 92 4.16 -5.97 -1.26
C PHE A 92 2.92 -5.42 -1.97
N ASP A 93 1.84 -6.19 -2.05
CA ASP A 93 0.58 -5.73 -2.64
C ASP A 93 0.00 -4.56 -1.83
N ASN A 94 0.01 -4.65 -0.51
CA ASN A 94 -0.54 -3.61 0.37
C ASN A 94 0.27 -2.31 0.29
N ILE A 95 1.60 -2.37 0.20
CA ILE A 95 2.44 -1.19 -0.06
C ILE A 95 2.06 -0.55 -1.40
N ARG A 96 1.84 -1.32 -2.46
CA ARG A 96 1.44 -0.79 -3.78
C ARG A 96 0.07 -0.10 -3.72
N LYS A 97 -0.90 -0.65 -2.98
CA LYS A 97 -2.21 -0.03 -2.75
C LYS A 97 -2.08 1.31 -2.02
N ALA A 98 -1.27 1.35 -0.97
CA ALA A 98 -0.98 2.57 -0.23
C ALA A 98 -0.36 3.65 -1.15
N VAL A 99 0.61 3.27 -2.00
CA VAL A 99 1.24 4.20 -2.95
C VAL A 99 0.23 4.77 -3.95
N ILE A 100 -0.67 3.94 -4.51
CA ILE A 100 -1.74 4.42 -5.41
C ILE A 100 -2.59 5.45 -4.69
N PHE A 101 -3.02 5.15 -3.47
CA PHE A 101 -3.86 6.04 -2.67
C PHE A 101 -3.14 7.35 -2.32
N ILE A 102 -1.89 7.29 -1.85
CA ILE A 102 -1.08 8.50 -1.56
C ILE A 102 -1.02 9.42 -2.78
N VAL A 103 -0.65 8.88 -3.94
CA VAL A 103 -0.57 9.69 -5.17
C VAL A 103 -1.95 10.27 -5.53
N ALA A 104 -3.01 9.46 -5.43
CA ALA A 104 -4.35 9.89 -5.79
C ALA A 104 -4.89 10.97 -4.83
N ALA A 105 -4.66 10.85 -3.52
CA ALA A 105 -5.14 11.81 -2.51
C ALA A 105 -4.41 13.17 -2.58
N HIS A 106 -3.10 13.17 -2.90
CA HIS A 106 -2.31 14.40 -2.92
C HIS A 106 -2.54 15.28 -4.17
N ILE A 107 -2.98 14.71 -5.29
CA ILE A 107 -3.26 15.49 -6.51
C ILE A 107 -4.38 16.52 -6.30
N PRO A 108 -5.54 16.20 -5.71
CA PRO A 108 -6.56 17.20 -5.40
C PRO A 108 -6.07 18.26 -4.41
N ILE A 109 -5.29 17.90 -3.39
CA ILE A 109 -4.71 18.84 -2.42
C ILE A 109 -3.84 19.86 -3.14
N ALA A 110 -2.90 19.39 -3.96
CA ALA A 110 -2.03 20.27 -4.76
C ALA A 110 -2.83 21.11 -5.77
N GLY A 111 -3.79 20.49 -6.46
CA GLY A 111 -4.63 21.18 -7.45
C GLY A 111 -5.50 22.27 -6.84
N LEU A 112 -6.20 21.99 -5.72
CA LEU A 112 -7.03 22.97 -5.03
C LEU A 112 -6.23 24.05 -4.31
N SER A 113 -4.95 23.82 -4.04
CA SER A 113 -4.06 24.84 -3.52
C SER A 113 -3.51 25.75 -4.62
N LEU A 114 -3.20 25.19 -5.79
CA LEU A 114 -2.53 25.90 -6.90
C LEU A 114 -3.52 26.61 -7.84
N ILE A 115 -4.57 25.91 -8.29
CA ILE A 115 -5.50 26.41 -9.32
C ILE A 115 -6.19 27.71 -8.91
N PRO A 116 -6.71 27.87 -7.66
CA PRO A 116 -7.31 29.14 -7.23
C PRO A 116 -6.34 30.31 -7.31
N VAL A 117 -5.09 30.10 -6.89
CA VAL A 117 -4.05 31.14 -6.94
C VAL A 117 -3.75 31.56 -8.39
N MET A 118 -3.66 30.59 -9.31
CA MET A 118 -3.40 30.88 -10.74
C MET A 118 -4.56 31.60 -11.42
N LEU A 119 -5.80 31.32 -10.99
CA LEU A 119 -7.01 31.92 -11.60
C LEU A 119 -7.52 33.15 -10.85
N GLY A 120 -6.85 33.58 -9.78
CA GLY A 120 -7.30 34.68 -8.94
C GLY A 120 -8.61 34.39 -8.17
N TRP A 121 -8.89 33.12 -7.91
CA TRP A 121 -10.04 32.68 -7.11
C TRP A 121 -9.71 32.79 -5.61
N PRO A 122 -10.74 32.88 -4.74
CA PRO A 122 -10.54 32.71 -3.31
C PRO A 122 -9.89 31.36 -2.99
N LEU A 123 -9.05 31.31 -1.95
CA LEU A 123 -8.45 30.07 -1.48
C LEU A 123 -9.55 29.09 -1.04
N ILE A 124 -9.56 27.91 -1.68
CA ILE A 124 -10.51 26.86 -1.38
C ILE A 124 -10.03 26.07 -0.15
N LEU A 125 -8.77 25.64 -0.17
CA LEU A 125 -8.14 24.97 0.96
C LEU A 125 -7.34 25.97 1.80
N LEU A 126 -7.59 25.95 3.10
CA LEU A 126 -6.82 26.64 4.11
C LEU A 126 -5.86 25.65 4.79
N PRO A 127 -4.81 26.13 5.49
CA PRO A 127 -3.86 25.24 6.18
C PRO A 127 -4.52 24.19 7.10
N ILE A 128 -5.61 24.57 7.81
CA ILE A 128 -6.35 23.66 8.68
C ILE A 128 -6.95 22.47 7.92
N HIS A 129 -7.41 22.68 6.68
CA HIS A 129 -7.94 21.61 5.83
C HIS A 129 -6.86 20.64 5.43
N ILE A 130 -5.64 21.15 5.09
CA ILE A 130 -4.50 20.31 4.72
C ILE A 130 -4.07 19.46 5.92
N VAL A 131 -3.96 20.06 7.11
CA VAL A 131 -3.66 19.32 8.35
C VAL A 131 -4.69 18.21 8.60
N PHE A 132 -5.98 18.48 8.38
CA PHE A 132 -7.01 17.46 8.53
C PHE A 132 -6.82 16.30 7.53
N PHE A 133 -6.50 16.61 6.27
CA PHE A 133 -6.23 15.58 5.27
C PHE A 133 -5.04 14.72 5.66
N GLU A 134 -3.94 15.29 6.11
CA GLU A 134 -2.76 14.54 6.56
C GLU A 134 -3.11 13.63 7.74
N LEU A 135 -3.88 14.12 8.72
CA LEU A 135 -4.36 13.31 9.84
C LEU A 135 -5.27 12.15 9.42
N MET A 136 -5.92 12.24 8.25
CA MET A 136 -6.72 11.16 7.69
C MET A 136 -5.86 10.22 6.83
N VAL A 137 -5.07 10.78 5.92
CA VAL A 137 -4.29 10.02 4.92
C VAL A 137 -3.23 9.15 5.58
N ASP A 138 -2.47 9.69 6.54
CA ASP A 138 -1.38 8.96 7.18
C ASP A 138 -1.80 7.67 7.89
N PRO A 139 -2.84 7.65 8.75
CA PRO A 139 -3.29 6.41 9.38
C PRO A 139 -3.87 5.39 8.37
N VAL A 140 -4.49 5.86 7.29
CA VAL A 140 -4.98 4.97 6.22
C VAL A 140 -3.81 4.30 5.53
N CYS A 141 -2.77 5.06 5.16
CA CYS A 141 -1.61 4.52 4.46
C CYS A 141 -0.77 3.62 5.35
N SER A 142 -0.46 4.07 6.56
CA SER A 142 0.50 3.39 7.43
C SER A 142 -0.09 2.18 8.16
N VAL A 143 -1.39 2.18 8.45
CA VAL A 143 -1.99 1.12 9.29
C VAL A 143 -3.15 0.41 8.60
N ALA A 144 -4.06 1.14 7.94
CA ALA A 144 -5.24 0.52 7.36
C ALA A 144 -4.89 -0.36 6.15
N PHE A 145 -4.05 0.13 5.22
CA PHE A 145 -3.60 -0.68 4.08
C PHE A 145 -2.65 -1.80 4.49
N GLU A 146 -1.78 -1.60 5.51
CA GLU A 146 -0.92 -2.66 6.03
C GLU A 146 -1.74 -3.86 6.52
N ASN A 147 -2.88 -3.60 7.16
CA ASN A 147 -3.76 -4.63 7.71
C ASN A 147 -4.75 -5.23 6.70
N GLU A 148 -4.74 -4.79 5.44
CA GLU A 148 -5.61 -5.42 4.43
C GLU A 148 -5.26 -6.91 4.24
N PRO A 149 -6.27 -7.78 4.12
CA PRO A 149 -6.06 -9.20 3.87
C PRO A 149 -5.41 -9.43 2.50
N GLU A 150 -4.79 -10.60 2.37
CA GLU A 150 -4.17 -11.00 1.10
C GLU A 150 -5.18 -11.08 -0.05
N GLU A 151 -4.71 -10.87 -1.28
CA GLU A 151 -5.51 -11.08 -2.48
C GLU A 151 -5.81 -12.57 -2.68
N THR A 152 -6.93 -12.87 -3.34
CA THR A 152 -7.40 -14.27 -3.53
C THR A 152 -6.42 -15.10 -4.34
N ASP A 153 -5.64 -14.47 -5.19
CA ASP A 153 -4.69 -15.10 -6.12
C ASP A 153 -3.23 -15.07 -5.63
N VAL A 154 -2.98 -14.62 -4.39
CA VAL A 154 -1.62 -14.34 -3.87
C VAL A 154 -0.64 -15.50 -4.04
N MET A 155 -1.09 -16.74 -3.88
CA MET A 155 -0.23 -17.93 -4.01
C MET A 155 -0.31 -18.63 -5.37
N THR A 156 -1.28 -18.29 -6.21
CA THR A 156 -1.43 -18.87 -7.56
C THR A 156 -0.72 -18.06 -8.64
N ARG A 157 -0.39 -16.80 -8.36
CA ARG A 157 0.38 -15.93 -9.26
C ARG A 157 1.82 -16.42 -9.43
N PRO A 158 2.41 -16.29 -10.63
CA PRO A 158 3.83 -16.58 -10.83
C PRO A 158 4.71 -15.67 -9.97
N PRO A 159 5.99 -16.05 -9.73
CA PRO A 159 6.96 -15.17 -9.09
C PRO A 159 7.12 -13.85 -9.85
N ARG A 160 7.38 -12.78 -9.10
CA ARG A 160 7.65 -11.47 -9.70
C ARG A 160 8.99 -11.49 -10.46
N PRO A 161 9.10 -10.73 -11.56
CA PRO A 161 10.39 -10.47 -12.18
C PRO A 161 11.38 -9.86 -11.16
N THR A 162 12.64 -10.22 -11.24
CA THR A 162 13.69 -9.75 -10.32
C THR A 162 13.90 -8.23 -10.35
N ASN A 163 13.56 -7.60 -11.48
CA ASN A 163 13.62 -6.15 -11.69
C ASN A 163 12.31 -5.41 -11.36
N ALA A 164 11.30 -6.10 -10.81
CA ALA A 164 10.03 -5.48 -10.45
C ALA A 164 10.24 -4.43 -9.35
N ARG A 165 9.83 -3.20 -9.64
CA ARG A 165 9.89 -2.08 -8.71
C ARG A 165 8.59 -1.93 -7.94
N ILE A 166 8.67 -1.45 -6.70
CA ILE A 166 7.47 -1.06 -5.92
C ILE A 166 6.76 0.10 -6.63
N PHE A 167 7.54 1.09 -7.06
CA PHE A 167 7.08 2.24 -7.83
C PHE A 167 7.17 1.93 -9.33
N ASP A 168 6.22 1.15 -9.83
CA ASP A 168 6.09 0.89 -11.26
C ASP A 168 5.28 2.01 -11.92
N LYS A 169 5.59 2.31 -13.20
CA LYS A 169 4.88 3.34 -13.98
C LYS A 169 3.37 3.10 -14.05
N SER A 170 2.95 1.85 -14.09
CA SER A 170 1.51 1.48 -14.12
C SER A 170 0.80 1.87 -12.83
N ILE A 171 1.43 1.66 -11.67
CA ILE A 171 0.92 2.00 -10.34
C ILE A 171 0.82 3.53 -10.19
N LEU A 172 1.91 4.23 -10.50
CA LEU A 172 1.92 5.69 -10.44
C LEU A 172 0.87 6.30 -11.36
N TRP A 173 0.75 5.77 -12.59
CA TRP A 173 -0.24 6.25 -13.56
C TRP A 173 -1.68 5.98 -13.12
N LEU A 174 -1.94 4.84 -12.45
CA LEU A 174 -3.25 4.56 -11.87
C LEU A 174 -3.60 5.59 -10.78
N GLY A 175 -2.67 5.86 -9.84
CA GLY A 175 -2.84 6.89 -8.82
C GLY A 175 -3.06 8.28 -9.41
N VAL A 176 -2.28 8.65 -10.43
CA VAL A 176 -2.44 9.94 -11.13
C VAL A 176 -3.83 10.05 -11.78
N ARG A 177 -4.30 9.02 -12.48
CA ARG A 177 -5.64 9.05 -13.10
C ARG A 177 -6.76 9.18 -12.07
N GLN A 178 -6.68 8.43 -10.97
CA GLN A 178 -7.64 8.51 -9.87
C GLN A 178 -7.63 9.91 -9.23
N GLY A 179 -6.44 10.45 -8.94
CA GLY A 179 -6.29 11.79 -8.36
C GLY A 179 -6.78 12.91 -9.28
N LEU A 180 -6.49 12.83 -10.59
CA LEU A 180 -7.00 13.80 -11.57
C LEU A 180 -8.53 13.72 -11.69
N ALA A 181 -9.11 12.53 -11.64
CA ALA A 181 -10.57 12.36 -11.66
C ALA A 181 -11.21 12.99 -10.41
N LEU A 182 -10.61 12.77 -9.23
CA LEU A 182 -11.07 13.40 -7.99
C LEU A 182 -10.89 14.92 -8.04
N LEU A 183 -9.75 15.42 -8.52
CA LEU A 183 -9.52 16.86 -8.71
C LEU A 183 -10.58 17.48 -9.62
N ALA A 184 -10.86 16.87 -10.77
CA ALA A 184 -11.89 17.34 -11.69
C ALA A 184 -13.27 17.38 -11.03
N TRP A 185 -13.60 16.36 -10.25
CA TRP A 185 -14.84 16.29 -9.49
C TRP A 185 -14.97 17.43 -8.47
N VAL A 186 -13.95 17.65 -7.63
CA VAL A 186 -14.01 18.70 -6.61
C VAL A 186 -13.99 20.11 -7.19
N ILE A 187 -13.28 20.35 -8.30
CA ILE A 187 -13.32 21.63 -9.06
C ILE A 187 -14.73 21.85 -9.64
N PHE A 188 -15.31 20.79 -10.19
CA PHE A 188 -16.70 20.85 -10.69
C PHE A 188 -17.66 21.25 -9.58
N ILE A 189 -17.60 20.61 -8.42
CA ILE A 189 -18.46 20.94 -7.25
C ILE A 189 -18.24 22.39 -6.82
N TYR A 190 -17.00 22.86 -6.74
CA TYR A 190 -16.70 24.26 -6.41
C TYR A 190 -17.32 25.22 -7.42
N GLY A 191 -17.06 25.03 -8.70
CA GLY A 191 -17.59 25.90 -9.76
C GLY A 191 -19.10 25.87 -9.86
N PHE A 192 -19.71 24.69 -9.67
CA PHE A 192 -21.15 24.51 -9.67
C PHE A 192 -21.82 25.22 -8.48
N SER A 193 -21.26 25.07 -7.26
CA SER A 193 -21.79 25.78 -6.08
C SER A 193 -21.70 27.29 -6.22
N ARG A 194 -20.58 27.82 -6.77
CA ARG A 194 -20.46 29.27 -7.06
C ARG A 194 -21.48 29.75 -8.10
N LYS A 195 -21.77 28.92 -9.11
CA LYS A 195 -22.78 29.24 -10.13
C LYS A 195 -24.21 29.25 -9.55
N LEU A 196 -24.48 28.44 -8.53
CA LEU A 196 -25.76 28.43 -7.81
C LEU A 196 -25.91 29.63 -6.84
N GLY A 197 -24.90 30.48 -6.70
CA GLY A 197 -24.95 31.67 -5.85
C GLY A 197 -24.47 31.42 -4.43
N PHE A 198 -23.94 30.25 -4.09
CA PHE A 198 -23.34 30.03 -2.77
C PHE A 198 -22.13 30.97 -2.56
N ASP A 199 -21.96 31.44 -1.35
CA ASP A 199 -20.81 32.24 -0.98
C ASP A 199 -19.51 31.39 -0.95
N THR A 200 -18.38 32.01 -0.66
CA THR A 200 -17.07 31.33 -0.68
C THR A 200 -16.96 30.27 0.41
N GLU A 201 -17.54 30.50 1.59
CA GLU A 201 -17.46 29.57 2.73
C GLU A 201 -18.38 28.38 2.51
N GLN A 202 -19.59 28.59 2.00
CA GLN A 202 -20.54 27.53 1.62
C GLN A 202 -19.96 26.65 0.50
N ALA A 203 -19.39 27.29 -0.55
CA ALA A 203 -18.74 26.56 -1.63
C ALA A 203 -17.51 25.75 -1.15
N ARG A 204 -16.75 26.28 -0.18
CA ARG A 204 -15.67 25.57 0.50
C ARG A 204 -16.18 24.34 1.24
N THR A 205 -17.23 24.48 2.02
CA THR A 205 -17.86 23.36 2.76
C THR A 205 -18.25 22.22 1.83
N LEU A 206 -18.93 22.53 0.71
CA LEU A 206 -19.35 21.54 -0.28
C LEU A 206 -18.15 20.87 -0.95
N THR A 207 -17.14 21.66 -1.33
CA THR A 207 -15.93 21.15 -2.00
C THR A 207 -15.11 20.25 -1.07
N PHE A 208 -14.96 20.66 0.20
CA PHE A 208 -14.26 19.88 1.21
C PHE A 208 -14.99 18.55 1.50
N THR A 209 -16.31 18.59 1.65
CA THR A 209 -17.15 17.39 1.82
C THR A 209 -17.04 16.45 0.62
N ALA A 210 -17.08 16.99 -0.60
CA ALA A 210 -16.92 16.20 -1.82
C ALA A 210 -15.53 15.55 -1.90
N MET A 211 -14.48 16.26 -1.45
CA MET A 211 -13.11 15.75 -1.41
C MET A 211 -12.97 14.58 -0.41
N ILE A 212 -13.43 14.75 0.84
CA ILE A 212 -13.42 13.69 1.85
C ILE A 212 -14.21 12.46 1.38
N THR A 213 -15.39 12.67 0.81
CA THR A 213 -16.21 11.56 0.28
C THR A 213 -15.50 10.84 -0.86
N GLY A 214 -14.82 11.59 -1.73
CA GLY A 214 -14.02 11.03 -2.81
C GLY A 214 -12.81 10.26 -2.31
N ASP A 215 -12.11 10.75 -1.27
CA ASP A 215 -10.99 10.03 -0.64
C ASP A 215 -11.45 8.73 0.02
N ILE A 216 -12.58 8.74 0.72
CA ILE A 216 -13.20 7.52 1.27
C ILE A 216 -13.49 6.52 0.14
N TRP A 217 -14.03 7.00 -0.99
CA TRP A 217 -14.27 6.16 -2.15
C TRP A 217 -12.97 5.59 -2.73
N LEU A 218 -11.93 6.40 -2.86
CA LEU A 218 -10.60 5.95 -3.31
C LEU A 218 -10.01 4.88 -2.38
N ILE A 219 -10.15 5.04 -1.07
CA ILE A 219 -9.75 4.02 -0.09
C ILE A 219 -10.47 2.70 -0.39
N LEU A 220 -11.80 2.74 -0.48
CA LEU A 220 -12.63 1.55 -0.66
C LEU A 220 -12.34 0.82 -1.98
N VAL A 221 -12.10 1.56 -3.07
CA VAL A 221 -11.79 0.99 -4.39
C VAL A 221 -10.37 0.39 -4.43
N ASN A 222 -9.41 0.98 -3.72
CA ASN A 222 -8.03 0.49 -3.70
C ASN A 222 -7.77 -0.62 -2.68
N ARG A 223 -8.76 -1.07 -1.89
CA ARG A 223 -8.61 -2.15 -0.91
C ARG A 223 -8.23 -3.49 -1.54
N SER A 224 -8.78 -3.81 -2.69
CA SER A 224 -8.51 -5.08 -3.36
C SER A 224 -8.55 -4.94 -4.88
N TRP A 225 -7.69 -5.69 -5.55
CA TRP A 225 -7.66 -5.78 -7.02
C TRP A 225 -8.32 -7.05 -7.55
N SER A 226 -8.43 -8.08 -6.70
CA SER A 226 -8.98 -9.39 -7.08
C SER A 226 -10.43 -9.61 -6.64
N ARG A 227 -10.94 -8.74 -5.74
CA ARG A 227 -12.31 -8.84 -5.21
C ARG A 227 -13.18 -7.71 -5.74
N SER A 228 -14.45 -7.98 -5.92
CA SER A 228 -15.47 -6.94 -6.15
C SER A 228 -15.62 -6.04 -4.92
N LEU A 229 -16.13 -4.81 -5.10
CA LEU A 229 -16.34 -3.89 -3.99
C LEU A 229 -17.21 -4.48 -2.87
N PRO A 230 -18.36 -5.14 -3.13
CA PRO A 230 -19.17 -5.75 -2.08
C PRO A 230 -18.43 -6.86 -1.31
N GLU A 231 -17.58 -7.63 -1.96
CA GLU A 231 -16.76 -8.67 -1.33
C GLU A 231 -15.65 -8.04 -0.48
N SER A 232 -15.03 -6.98 -0.97
CA SER A 232 -14.01 -6.24 -0.24
C SER A 232 -14.58 -5.62 1.04
N LEU A 233 -15.80 -5.07 1.01
CA LEU A 233 -16.46 -4.49 2.18
C LEU A 233 -16.76 -5.52 3.29
N LYS A 234 -16.94 -6.80 2.93
CA LYS A 234 -17.14 -7.88 3.92
C LYS A 234 -15.84 -8.29 4.63
N GLN A 235 -14.68 -7.91 4.10
CA GLN A 235 -13.40 -8.24 4.72
C GLN A 235 -13.19 -7.43 6.00
N LYS A 236 -12.77 -8.14 7.07
CA LYS A 236 -12.50 -7.53 8.37
C LYS A 236 -11.22 -6.67 8.29
N ASN A 237 -11.38 -5.38 8.48
CA ASN A 237 -10.29 -4.44 8.76
C ASN A 237 -10.82 -3.40 9.74
N THR A 238 -10.78 -3.75 11.03
CA THR A 238 -11.32 -2.90 12.10
C THR A 238 -10.64 -1.52 12.13
N ILE A 239 -9.35 -1.48 11.85
CA ILE A 239 -8.58 -0.23 11.86
C ILE A 239 -9.08 0.71 10.76
N LEU A 240 -9.27 0.21 9.55
CA LEU A 240 -9.83 0.99 8.45
C LEU A 240 -11.18 1.61 8.83
N TRP A 241 -12.10 0.78 9.34
CA TRP A 241 -13.43 1.26 9.73
C TRP A 241 -13.38 2.28 10.86
N SER A 242 -12.45 2.12 11.82
CA SER A 242 -12.24 3.10 12.89
C SER A 242 -11.73 4.43 12.33
N VAL A 243 -10.75 4.42 11.43
CA VAL A 243 -10.24 5.64 10.79
C VAL A 243 -11.33 6.34 9.99
N LEU A 244 -12.10 5.60 9.18
CA LEU A 244 -13.22 6.17 8.41
C LEU A 244 -14.31 6.75 9.32
N ALA A 245 -14.65 6.07 10.42
CA ALA A 245 -15.63 6.57 11.38
C ALA A 245 -15.17 7.88 12.04
N ILE A 246 -13.89 7.97 12.44
CA ILE A 246 -13.31 9.19 13.00
C ILE A 246 -13.34 10.31 11.94
N THR A 247 -12.92 10.04 10.72
CA THR A 247 -12.92 11.01 9.61
C THR A 247 -14.32 11.57 9.36
N VAL A 248 -15.32 10.70 9.25
CA VAL A 248 -16.73 11.12 9.07
C VAL A 248 -17.24 11.90 10.27
N SER A 249 -16.87 11.48 11.49
CA SER A 249 -17.30 12.18 12.72
C SER A 249 -16.75 13.60 12.80
N VAL A 250 -15.46 13.80 12.45
CA VAL A 250 -14.84 15.13 12.44
C VAL A 250 -15.42 15.99 11.30
N LEU A 251 -15.67 15.41 10.12
CA LEU A 251 -16.34 16.11 9.03
C LEU A 251 -17.75 16.59 9.47
N MET A 252 -18.54 15.71 10.08
CA MET A 252 -19.87 16.07 10.61
C MET A 252 -19.80 17.13 11.69
N ALA A 253 -18.81 17.04 12.59
CA ALA A 253 -18.57 18.10 13.57
C ALA A 253 -18.23 19.43 12.88
N GLY A 254 -17.42 19.42 11.83
CA GLY A 254 -17.10 20.61 11.03
C GLY A 254 -18.29 21.23 10.34
N ILE A 255 -19.25 20.42 9.91
CA ILE A 255 -20.49 20.92 9.24
C ILE A 255 -21.54 21.42 10.22
N PHE A 256 -21.71 20.76 11.39
CA PHE A 256 -22.86 21.00 12.27
C PHE A 256 -22.52 21.71 13.59
N LEU A 257 -21.26 21.69 14.05
CA LEU A 257 -20.88 22.31 15.32
C LEU A 257 -20.31 23.72 15.08
N PRO A 258 -20.98 24.80 15.55
CA PRO A 258 -20.54 26.18 15.29
C PRO A 258 -19.06 26.48 15.62
N PRO A 259 -18.47 26.00 16.75
CA PRO A 259 -17.07 26.27 17.04
C PRO A 259 -16.13 25.63 16.02
N VAL A 260 -16.48 24.44 15.50
CA VAL A 260 -15.68 23.72 14.50
C VAL A 260 -15.88 24.33 13.11
N GLN A 261 -17.10 24.75 12.77
CA GLN A 261 -17.37 25.51 11.53
C GLN A 261 -16.49 26.76 11.44
N ILE A 262 -16.42 27.56 12.52
CA ILE A 262 -15.57 28.76 12.56
C ILE A 262 -14.10 28.40 12.34
N LEU A 263 -13.60 27.34 12.99
CA LEU A 263 -12.22 26.89 12.84
C LEU A 263 -11.88 26.49 11.41
N PHE A 264 -12.80 25.80 10.73
CA PHE A 264 -12.64 25.35 9.34
C PHE A 264 -13.07 26.41 8.32
N HIS A 265 -13.56 27.58 8.74
CA HIS A 265 -14.15 28.58 7.85
C HIS A 265 -15.22 28.00 6.91
N PHE A 266 -16.09 27.16 7.46
CA PHE A 266 -17.20 26.56 6.75
C PHE A 266 -18.45 27.45 6.85
N GLY A 267 -19.13 27.64 5.71
CA GLY A 267 -20.41 28.32 5.65
C GLY A 267 -21.55 27.37 5.96
N GLN A 268 -22.60 27.92 6.60
CA GLN A 268 -23.84 27.18 6.82
C GLN A 268 -24.54 26.97 5.49
N ILE A 269 -24.96 25.72 5.25
CA ILE A 269 -25.71 25.36 4.05
C ILE A 269 -27.20 25.29 4.49
N ASP A 270 -27.95 26.33 4.20
CA ASP A 270 -29.40 26.31 4.40
C ASP A 270 -30.02 25.41 3.33
N TRP A 271 -30.49 24.25 3.74
CA TRP A 271 -31.27 23.38 2.87
C TRP A 271 -32.65 23.99 2.64
N PRO A 272 -33.04 24.32 1.39
CA PRO A 272 -34.33 24.98 1.12
C PRO A 272 -35.56 24.09 1.37
N TYR A 273 -35.41 22.93 2.00
CA TYR A 273 -36.47 21.94 2.22
C TYR A 273 -36.54 21.38 3.64
N THR A 274 -36.17 22.15 4.67
CA THR A 274 -36.67 21.86 6.02
C THR A 274 -38.02 22.54 6.18
N ILE A 275 -39.07 21.87 5.69
CA ILE A 275 -40.47 22.14 6.09
C ILE A 275 -40.76 21.33 7.33
#